data_11b36eab44248544d2bf52e3afd9681c
#
_entry.id   11b36eab44248544d2bf52e3afd9681c
#
_cell.length_a   1.000
_cell.length_b   1.000
_cell.length_c   1.000
_cell.angle_alpha   90.00
_cell.angle_beta   90.00
_cell.angle_gamma   90.00
#
_symmetry.space_group_name_H-M   'P 1'
#
loop_
_entity.id
_entity.type
_entity.pdbx_description
1 polymer ?
#
loop_
_entity_poly.entity_id
_entity_poly.type
_entity_poly.pdbx_seq_one_letter_code
_entity_poly.pdbx_strand_id
1 'polypeptide(L)'
;MAANEQLAMLVQPDRVHRSVYADPAIFELEMERLFGRAWLVLGHASQVGAPGDYFTTRMGREPVIVVRKNDSEIGVLVNRCAHRGSTVCADGRGHVERFVCPYHGWSYDRGGVLQAVPVPAGYKKDHLSNLGLKAVPRVSVYRGFIFASLAAAGPDLEEFLGPARSSFDDFVDRAPGGELEVAGGVFKHAYHGNWKLMLENHLDGVHPAYVHASSIAVARGAPEPGAPGGERYHDIAVRQMRQNGAPEALWEAIGLWTTPRGHGWLGDYHTDKRLTGGEEHPLFKEYKSRLVARSGEAQAERALGVTRWNTIVYPNCSFMSQFRQLRILHPLAVDRSVVYTYSFRMKDAPAQMFRDTVAFANVVNGTASWVLTDDLEVYERIQRGFASGAVEWAYIGRGHGGDVDEPDGTRRGASGTSEVFIRAQMKAWLDYMTA
;
A
#
# COMPACT_ATOMS: atom_id res chain seq x y z
N MET A 1 -7.35 -28.08 -22.72
CA MET A 1 -6.42 -26.98 -22.55
C MET A 1 -5.73 -27.12 -21.21
N ALA A 2 -4.44 -26.84 -21.10
CA ALA A 2 -3.75 -26.80 -19.81
C ALA A 2 -4.36 -25.67 -18.94
N ALA A 3 -4.34 -25.84 -17.61
CA ALA A 3 -4.92 -24.83 -16.69
C ALA A 3 -4.38 -23.42 -16.92
N ASN A 4 -3.10 -23.29 -17.28
CA ASN A 4 -2.49 -21.99 -17.59
C ASN A 4 -3.02 -21.38 -18.91
N GLU A 5 -3.39 -22.16 -19.91
CA GLU A 5 -4.02 -21.66 -21.14
C GLU A 5 -5.42 -21.10 -20.86
N GLN A 6 -6.17 -21.73 -19.96
CA GLN A 6 -7.48 -21.23 -19.55
C GLN A 6 -7.35 -19.89 -18.83
N LEU A 7 -6.36 -19.74 -17.92
CA LEU A 7 -6.09 -18.47 -17.24
C LEU A 7 -5.68 -17.37 -18.23
N ALA A 8 -4.87 -17.71 -19.24
CA ALA A 8 -4.42 -16.76 -20.26
C ALA A 8 -5.58 -16.16 -21.07
N MET A 9 -6.67 -16.90 -21.25
CA MET A 9 -7.85 -16.41 -21.96
C MET A 9 -8.70 -15.43 -21.16
N LEU A 10 -8.51 -15.33 -19.83
CA LEU A 10 -9.31 -14.46 -18.97
C LEU A 10 -8.90 -12.98 -19.03
N VAL A 11 -7.73 -12.68 -19.56
CA VAL A 11 -7.21 -11.31 -19.72
C VAL A 11 -6.91 -11.05 -21.18
N GLN A 12 -7.54 -10.04 -21.74
CA GLN A 12 -7.33 -9.57 -23.10
C GLN A 12 -6.80 -8.12 -23.06
N PRO A 13 -6.28 -7.60 -24.16
CA PRO A 13 -5.66 -6.27 -24.17
C PRO A 13 -6.57 -5.12 -23.70
N ASP A 14 -7.89 -5.28 -23.85
CA ASP A 14 -8.89 -4.24 -23.56
C ASP A 14 -9.99 -4.68 -22.59
N ARG A 15 -9.94 -5.91 -22.10
CA ARG A 15 -10.99 -6.47 -21.23
C ARG A 15 -10.51 -7.57 -20.33
N VAL A 16 -11.21 -7.78 -19.22
CA VAL A 16 -10.95 -8.85 -18.23
C VAL A 16 -12.22 -9.64 -17.99
N HIS A 17 -12.10 -10.96 -17.97
CA HIS A 17 -13.24 -11.83 -17.66
C HIS A 17 -13.62 -11.71 -16.19
N ARG A 18 -14.91 -11.64 -15.88
CA ARG A 18 -15.44 -11.45 -14.53
C ARG A 18 -14.93 -12.46 -13.50
N SER A 19 -14.60 -13.69 -13.91
CA SER A 19 -14.08 -14.74 -13.02
C SER A 19 -12.78 -14.33 -12.32
N VAL A 20 -11.98 -13.45 -12.90
CA VAL A 20 -10.76 -12.89 -12.25
C VAL A 20 -11.10 -12.18 -10.94
N TYR A 21 -12.33 -11.69 -10.80
CA TYR A 21 -12.81 -11.00 -9.59
C TYR A 21 -13.77 -11.83 -8.74
N ALA A 22 -14.40 -12.86 -9.30
CA ALA A 22 -15.53 -13.53 -8.66
C ALA A 22 -15.34 -15.04 -8.45
N ASP A 23 -14.31 -15.68 -9.04
CA ASP A 23 -14.10 -17.12 -8.90
C ASP A 23 -13.22 -17.44 -7.68
N PRO A 24 -13.74 -18.16 -6.67
CA PRO A 24 -12.96 -18.54 -5.50
C PRO A 24 -11.75 -19.42 -5.83
N ALA A 25 -11.81 -20.24 -6.89
CA ALA A 25 -10.68 -21.09 -7.28
C ALA A 25 -9.52 -20.25 -7.84
N ILE A 26 -9.82 -19.19 -8.59
CA ILE A 26 -8.82 -18.23 -9.03
C ILE A 26 -8.21 -17.50 -7.84
N PHE A 27 -9.01 -17.09 -6.87
CA PHE A 27 -8.51 -16.48 -5.64
C PHE A 27 -7.53 -17.40 -4.88
N GLU A 28 -7.80 -18.70 -4.80
CA GLU A 28 -6.88 -19.66 -4.20
C GLU A 28 -5.53 -19.69 -4.92
N LEU A 29 -5.56 -19.72 -6.25
CA LEU A 29 -4.34 -19.66 -7.06
C LEU A 29 -3.60 -18.31 -6.90
N GLU A 30 -4.29 -17.20 -6.72
CA GLU A 30 -3.68 -15.90 -6.43
C GLU A 30 -2.91 -15.95 -5.09
N MET A 31 -3.48 -16.57 -4.06
CA MET A 31 -2.80 -16.70 -2.77
C MET A 31 -1.51 -17.53 -2.88
N GLU A 32 -1.52 -18.57 -3.72
CA GLU A 32 -0.35 -19.42 -3.95
C GLU A 32 0.65 -18.77 -4.91
N ARG A 33 0.20 -18.35 -6.11
CA ARG A 33 1.07 -17.99 -7.20
C ARG A 33 1.50 -16.53 -7.20
N LEU A 34 0.64 -15.62 -6.74
CA LEU A 34 0.92 -14.20 -6.70
C LEU A 34 1.40 -13.79 -5.29
N PHE A 35 0.56 -13.90 -4.26
CA PHE A 35 0.91 -13.50 -2.90
C PHE A 35 1.98 -14.40 -2.25
N GLY A 36 2.08 -15.65 -2.71
CA GLY A 36 3.12 -16.58 -2.32
C GLY A 36 4.49 -16.31 -2.96
N ARG A 37 4.58 -15.50 -4.02
CA ARG A 37 5.82 -15.28 -4.78
C ARG A 37 6.26 -13.83 -4.84
N ALA A 38 5.35 -12.88 -4.89
CA ALA A 38 5.67 -11.46 -4.98
C ALA A 38 6.36 -10.96 -3.70
N TRP A 39 7.09 -9.85 -3.83
CA TRP A 39 7.46 -9.05 -2.68
C TRP A 39 6.22 -8.28 -2.18
N LEU A 40 5.94 -8.40 -0.89
CA LEU A 40 4.82 -7.74 -0.24
C LEU A 40 5.34 -6.68 0.73
N VAL A 41 4.70 -5.52 0.75
CA VAL A 41 4.94 -4.49 1.77
C VAL A 41 4.28 -4.94 3.07
N LEU A 42 5.01 -4.93 4.17
CA LEU A 42 4.51 -5.37 5.48
C LEU A 42 4.32 -4.23 6.47
N GLY A 43 5.09 -3.15 6.33
CA GLY A 43 5.09 -2.02 7.24
C GLY A 43 6.35 -1.19 7.12
N HIS A 44 6.72 -0.52 8.21
CA HIS A 44 7.87 0.37 8.27
C HIS A 44 8.75 0.07 9.49
N ALA A 45 10.07 0.24 9.34
CA ALA A 45 11.07 -0.06 10.38
C ALA A 45 10.86 0.71 11.70
N SER A 46 10.25 1.90 11.63
CA SER A 46 9.89 2.67 12.82
C SER A 46 8.86 2.00 13.74
N GLN A 47 8.17 0.96 13.26
CA GLN A 47 7.23 0.19 14.08
C GLN A 47 7.93 -0.85 14.96
N VAL A 48 9.20 -1.12 14.70
CA VAL A 48 10.07 -2.06 15.41
C VAL A 48 11.41 -1.38 15.70
N GLY A 49 11.41 -0.36 16.56
CA GLY A 49 12.55 0.53 16.82
C GLY A 49 13.70 -0.12 17.60
N ALA A 50 13.40 -1.00 18.56
CA ALA A 50 14.36 -1.65 19.44
C ALA A 50 14.36 -3.18 19.27
N PRO A 51 15.48 -3.85 19.53
CA PRO A 51 15.54 -5.32 19.54
C PRO A 51 14.46 -5.91 20.45
N GLY A 52 13.65 -6.82 19.91
CA GLY A 52 12.48 -7.39 20.60
C GLY A 52 11.14 -6.72 20.27
N ASP A 53 11.14 -5.53 19.71
CA ASP A 53 9.90 -4.93 19.19
C ASP A 53 9.38 -5.75 18.02
N TYR A 54 8.07 -5.95 18.00
CA TYR A 54 7.40 -6.68 16.93
C TYR A 54 6.02 -6.10 16.63
N PHE A 55 5.54 -6.40 15.43
CA PHE A 55 4.13 -6.31 15.07
C PHE A 55 3.70 -7.52 14.26
N THR A 56 2.40 -7.83 14.30
CA THR A 56 1.80 -8.89 13.51
C THR A 56 1.13 -8.32 12.27
N THR A 57 1.22 -9.08 11.16
CA THR A 57 0.56 -8.77 9.89
C THR A 57 0.30 -10.06 9.12
N ARG A 58 0.01 -9.95 7.82
CA ARG A 58 -0.26 -11.11 6.95
C ARG A 58 0.50 -10.97 5.63
N MET A 59 0.88 -12.13 5.07
CA MET A 59 1.39 -12.27 3.70
C MET A 59 0.45 -13.22 2.95
N GLY A 60 -0.49 -12.66 2.19
CA GLY A 60 -1.60 -13.45 1.67
C GLY A 60 -2.36 -14.12 2.83
N ARG A 61 -2.33 -15.45 2.88
CA ARG A 61 -2.96 -16.24 3.97
C ARG A 61 -2.09 -16.43 5.19
N GLU A 62 -0.77 -16.27 5.07
CA GLU A 62 0.16 -16.56 6.15
C GLU A 62 0.14 -15.44 7.20
N PRO A 63 -0.24 -15.73 8.45
CA PRO A 63 -0.03 -14.79 9.54
C PRO A 63 1.48 -14.73 9.84
N VAL A 64 2.02 -13.51 9.96
CA VAL A 64 3.45 -13.32 10.22
C VAL A 64 3.71 -12.34 11.36
N ILE A 65 4.87 -12.49 11.99
CA ILE A 65 5.45 -11.59 12.99
C ILE A 65 6.62 -10.90 12.32
N VAL A 66 6.59 -9.59 12.26
CA VAL A 66 7.74 -8.75 11.90
C VAL A 66 8.43 -8.35 13.20
N VAL A 67 9.70 -8.67 13.34
CA VAL A 67 10.45 -8.48 14.59
C VAL A 67 11.81 -7.86 14.34
N ARG A 68 12.22 -6.91 15.20
CA ARG A 68 13.62 -6.47 15.29
C ARG A 68 14.42 -7.51 16.06
N LYS A 69 15.24 -8.29 15.37
CA LYS A 69 16.04 -9.36 15.99
C LYS A 69 17.19 -8.78 16.81
N ASN A 70 17.88 -7.80 16.25
CA ASN A 70 19.00 -7.06 16.84
C ASN A 70 19.04 -5.63 16.26
N ASP A 71 20.05 -4.83 16.58
CA ASP A 71 20.14 -3.42 16.17
C ASP A 71 20.12 -3.22 14.65
N SER A 72 20.59 -4.19 13.88
CA SER A 72 20.73 -4.10 12.41
C SER A 72 19.74 -4.94 11.62
N GLU A 73 19.07 -5.92 12.23
CA GLU A 73 18.32 -6.93 11.49
C GLU A 73 16.83 -6.95 11.87
N ILE A 74 15.99 -6.87 10.85
CA ILE A 74 14.56 -7.16 10.94
C ILE A 74 14.30 -8.52 10.33
N GLY A 75 13.59 -9.38 11.06
CA GLY A 75 13.14 -10.69 10.60
C GLY A 75 11.63 -10.74 10.42
N VAL A 76 11.19 -11.70 9.63
CA VAL A 76 9.77 -12.04 9.47
C VAL A 76 9.61 -13.54 9.73
N LEU A 77 8.75 -13.87 10.67
CA LEU A 77 8.50 -15.25 11.11
C LEU A 77 7.03 -15.60 10.85
N VAL A 78 6.75 -16.81 10.38
CA VAL A 78 5.38 -17.30 10.32
C VAL A 78 4.84 -17.43 11.75
N ASN A 79 3.71 -16.77 12.01
CA ASN A 79 3.09 -16.73 13.34
C ASN A 79 2.31 -18.02 13.64
N ARG A 80 3.02 -19.14 13.62
CA ARG A 80 2.44 -20.47 13.82
C ARG A 80 3.41 -21.36 14.59
N CYS A 81 3.02 -21.76 15.79
CA CYS A 81 3.77 -22.68 16.63
C CYS A 81 3.97 -24.03 15.94
N ALA A 82 5.21 -24.52 15.91
CA ALA A 82 5.56 -25.81 15.30
C ALA A 82 4.93 -27.03 16.02
N HIS A 83 4.52 -26.87 17.29
CA HIS A 83 3.91 -27.96 18.05
C HIS A 83 2.53 -28.36 17.49
N ARG A 84 1.52 -27.49 17.63
CA ARG A 84 0.13 -27.77 17.25
C ARG A 84 -0.57 -26.62 16.54
N GLY A 85 0.23 -25.74 15.88
CA GLY A 85 -0.29 -24.75 14.97
C GLY A 85 -0.92 -23.50 15.57
N SER A 86 -0.91 -23.34 16.91
CA SER A 86 -1.43 -22.11 17.54
C SER A 86 -0.64 -20.88 17.05
N THR A 87 -1.30 -19.76 16.84
CA THR A 87 -0.62 -18.47 16.70
C THR A 87 0.13 -18.15 18.00
N VAL A 88 1.36 -17.66 17.85
CA VAL A 88 2.24 -17.37 19.00
C VAL A 88 1.98 -15.98 19.54
N CYS A 89 1.77 -15.01 18.66
CA CYS A 89 1.40 -13.65 19.01
C CYS A 89 -0.03 -13.36 18.60
N ALA A 90 -0.79 -12.67 19.45
CA ALA A 90 -2.06 -12.08 19.08
C ALA A 90 -1.86 -10.93 18.08
N ASP A 91 -2.93 -10.51 17.43
CA ASP A 91 -2.89 -9.36 16.53
C ASP A 91 -2.50 -8.08 17.29
N GLY A 92 -1.55 -7.33 16.72
CA GLY A 92 -1.09 -6.08 17.30
C GLY A 92 0.41 -5.89 17.24
N ARG A 93 0.94 -5.21 18.25
CA ARG A 93 2.37 -4.92 18.42
C ARG A 93 2.78 -5.13 19.88
N GLY A 94 4.05 -5.38 20.10
CA GLY A 94 4.60 -5.56 21.45
C GLY A 94 6.11 -5.59 21.46
N HIS A 95 6.65 -5.95 22.64
CA HIS A 95 8.06 -6.15 22.87
C HIS A 95 8.27 -7.47 23.59
N VAL A 96 9.25 -8.27 23.15
CA VAL A 96 9.55 -9.57 23.75
C VAL A 96 11.06 -9.82 23.79
N GLU A 97 11.51 -10.48 24.84
CA GLU A 97 12.84 -11.12 24.88
C GLU A 97 12.84 -12.44 24.09
N ARG A 98 11.72 -13.17 24.15
CA ARG A 98 11.45 -14.41 23.43
C ARG A 98 9.96 -14.57 23.19
N PHE A 99 9.60 -15.24 22.13
CA PHE A 99 8.22 -15.61 21.84
C PHE A 99 7.84 -16.85 22.65
N VAL A 100 6.68 -16.84 23.30
CA VAL A 100 6.17 -17.98 24.06
C VAL A 100 4.78 -18.34 23.55
N CYS A 101 4.62 -19.59 23.10
CA CYS A 101 3.34 -20.06 22.60
C CYS A 101 2.32 -20.12 23.74
N PRO A 102 1.16 -19.47 23.65
CA PRO A 102 0.18 -19.41 24.74
C PRO A 102 -0.49 -20.74 25.01
N TYR A 103 -0.36 -21.73 24.12
CA TYR A 103 -1.03 -23.02 24.27
C TYR A 103 -0.26 -24.00 25.17
N HIS A 104 1.05 -24.23 24.91
CA HIS A 104 1.83 -25.19 25.67
C HIS A 104 3.21 -24.67 26.09
N GLY A 105 3.43 -23.35 26.09
CA GLY A 105 4.67 -22.76 26.61
C GLY A 105 5.93 -23.01 25.77
N TRP A 106 5.84 -23.54 24.55
CA TRP A 106 6.99 -23.62 23.67
C TRP A 106 7.56 -22.23 23.43
N SER A 107 8.86 -22.06 23.62
CA SER A 107 9.49 -20.75 23.51
C SER A 107 10.54 -20.71 22.41
N TYR A 108 10.58 -19.56 21.74
CA TYR A 108 11.42 -19.29 20.58
C TYR A 108 12.17 -17.98 20.79
N ASP A 109 13.40 -17.91 20.32
CA ASP A 109 14.10 -16.63 20.29
C ASP A 109 13.53 -15.68 19.21
N ARG A 110 14.10 -14.50 19.10
CA ARG A 110 13.70 -13.49 18.11
C ARG A 110 13.99 -13.90 16.66
N GLY A 111 14.85 -14.89 16.45
CA GLY A 111 15.13 -15.51 15.15
C GLY A 111 14.19 -16.67 14.80
N GLY A 112 13.32 -17.07 15.73
CA GLY A 112 12.41 -18.19 15.59
C GLY A 112 12.98 -19.53 15.99
N VAL A 113 14.21 -19.60 16.51
CA VAL A 113 14.84 -20.87 16.97
C VAL A 113 14.18 -21.33 18.25
N LEU A 114 13.78 -22.61 18.31
CA LEU A 114 13.18 -23.20 19.50
C LEU A 114 14.19 -23.21 20.65
N GLN A 115 13.85 -22.62 21.79
CA GLN A 115 14.72 -22.49 22.97
C GLN A 115 14.37 -23.49 24.07
N ALA A 116 13.08 -23.68 24.32
CA ALA A 116 12.63 -24.57 25.36
C ALA A 116 11.24 -25.14 25.10
N VAL A 117 11.02 -26.33 25.61
CA VAL A 117 9.70 -26.98 25.65
C VAL A 117 9.42 -27.42 27.08
N PRO A 118 8.21 -27.27 27.61
CA PRO A 118 7.81 -27.86 28.88
C PRO A 118 7.85 -29.40 28.81
N VAL A 119 8.16 -30.03 29.93
CA VAL A 119 8.24 -31.50 30.06
C VAL A 119 9.12 -32.14 28.96
N PRO A 120 10.41 -31.72 28.86
CA PRO A 120 11.28 -32.10 27.75
C PRO A 120 11.55 -33.61 27.68
N ALA A 121 11.43 -34.35 28.81
CA ALA A 121 11.60 -35.80 28.84
C ALA A 121 10.57 -36.56 27.96
N GLY A 122 9.44 -35.92 27.60
CA GLY A 122 8.45 -36.50 26.71
C GLY A 122 8.80 -36.43 25.21
N TYR A 123 9.92 -35.76 24.87
CA TYR A 123 10.32 -35.54 23.48
C TYR A 123 11.68 -36.17 23.17
N LYS A 124 11.84 -36.70 21.96
CA LYS A 124 13.16 -37.11 21.46
C LYS A 124 13.93 -35.83 21.04
N LYS A 125 15.14 -35.64 21.60
CA LYS A 125 15.95 -34.42 21.35
C LYS A 125 16.19 -34.16 19.88
N ASP A 126 16.46 -35.17 19.07
CA ASP A 126 16.75 -35.06 17.64
C ASP A 126 15.56 -34.54 16.85
N HIS A 127 14.33 -34.75 17.35
CA HIS A 127 13.12 -34.26 16.69
C HIS A 127 12.86 -32.78 16.95
N LEU A 128 13.43 -32.18 18.00
CA LEU A 128 13.18 -30.79 18.38
C LEU A 128 14.04 -29.78 17.60
N SER A 129 15.20 -30.22 17.09
CA SER A 129 16.18 -29.32 16.45
C SER A 129 15.66 -28.47 15.29
N ASN A 130 14.65 -28.96 14.59
CA ASN A 130 14.06 -28.29 13.41
C ASN A 130 12.67 -27.71 13.64
N LEU A 131 12.20 -27.65 14.90
CA LEU A 131 10.86 -27.23 15.26
C LEU A 131 10.77 -25.75 15.68
N GLY A 132 11.53 -24.87 14.99
CA GLY A 132 11.43 -23.41 15.13
C GLY A 132 10.18 -22.79 14.50
N LEU A 133 9.98 -21.50 14.73
CA LEU A 133 9.08 -20.71 13.88
C LEU A 133 9.72 -20.58 12.49
N LYS A 134 8.95 -20.84 11.45
CA LYS A 134 9.46 -20.77 10.09
C LYS A 134 9.78 -19.31 9.73
N ALA A 135 11.04 -19.03 9.42
CA ALA A 135 11.43 -17.74 8.89
C ALA A 135 10.95 -17.56 7.46
N VAL A 136 10.50 -16.36 7.12
CA VAL A 136 10.22 -15.97 5.74
C VAL A 136 11.57 -15.83 5.00
N PRO A 137 11.74 -16.49 3.84
CA PRO A 137 13.06 -16.68 3.25
C PRO A 137 13.72 -15.40 2.75
N ARG A 138 12.93 -14.43 2.29
CA ARG A 138 13.47 -13.16 1.79
C ARG A 138 12.80 -11.99 2.49
N VAL A 139 13.61 -11.17 3.16
CA VAL A 139 13.23 -9.94 3.85
C VAL A 139 14.19 -8.83 3.40
N SER A 140 13.70 -7.69 3.08
CA SER A 140 14.50 -6.51 2.72
C SER A 140 13.85 -5.23 3.23
N VAL A 141 14.68 -4.22 3.49
CA VAL A 141 14.23 -2.89 3.91
C VAL A 141 14.73 -1.88 2.90
N TYR A 142 13.81 -1.14 2.29
CA TYR A 142 14.13 -0.04 1.39
C TYR A 142 13.60 1.28 1.96
N ARG A 143 14.46 2.23 2.24
CA ARG A 143 14.10 3.56 2.80
C ARG A 143 13.21 3.47 4.05
N GLY A 144 13.39 2.42 4.87
CA GLY A 144 12.58 2.15 6.06
C GLY A 144 11.34 1.29 5.82
N PHE A 145 10.88 1.12 4.59
CA PHE A 145 9.76 0.24 4.27
C PHE A 145 10.21 -1.23 4.26
N ILE A 146 9.46 -2.08 4.95
CA ILE A 146 9.77 -3.50 5.12
C ILE A 146 9.04 -4.30 4.05
N PHE A 147 9.80 -5.07 3.29
CA PHE A 147 9.32 -5.99 2.27
C PHE A 147 9.69 -7.41 2.62
N ALA A 148 8.82 -8.36 2.26
CA ALA A 148 9.15 -9.78 2.35
C ALA A 148 8.50 -10.57 1.22
N SER A 149 9.10 -11.73 0.89
CA SER A 149 8.56 -12.69 -0.06
C SER A 149 8.61 -14.10 0.51
N LEU A 150 7.53 -14.86 0.33
CA LEU A 150 7.42 -16.27 0.75
C LEU A 150 8.21 -17.21 -0.18
N ALA A 151 8.56 -16.76 -1.38
CA ALA A 151 9.39 -17.51 -2.31
C ALA A 151 10.87 -17.39 -1.95
N ALA A 152 11.59 -18.51 -1.96
CA ALA A 152 13.03 -18.53 -1.71
C ALA A 152 13.87 -17.97 -2.88
N ALA A 153 13.31 -17.97 -4.09
CA ALA A 153 13.96 -17.49 -5.32
C ALA A 153 13.09 -16.46 -6.03
N GLY A 154 13.65 -15.77 -7.02
CA GLY A 154 13.01 -14.73 -7.82
C GLY A 154 13.81 -13.43 -7.82
N PRO A 155 13.31 -12.36 -8.44
CA PRO A 155 14.00 -11.07 -8.53
C PRO A 155 14.32 -10.55 -7.13
N ASP A 156 15.44 -9.84 -6.99
CA ASP A 156 15.70 -9.09 -5.75
C ASP A 156 14.70 -7.92 -5.62
N LEU A 157 14.74 -7.22 -4.48
CA LEU A 157 13.79 -6.12 -4.24
C LEU A 157 14.00 -4.95 -5.19
N GLU A 158 15.25 -4.64 -5.56
CA GLU A 158 15.54 -3.52 -6.46
C GLU A 158 15.03 -3.80 -7.87
N GLU A 159 15.26 -5.00 -8.36
CA GLU A 159 14.72 -5.47 -9.65
C GLU A 159 13.18 -5.52 -9.62
N PHE A 160 12.59 -5.97 -8.51
CA PHE A 160 11.13 -6.03 -8.36
C PHE A 160 10.50 -4.63 -8.41
N LEU A 161 11.05 -3.67 -7.67
CA LEU A 161 10.53 -2.31 -7.63
C LEU A 161 10.82 -1.54 -8.92
N GLY A 162 11.99 -1.75 -9.52
CA GLY A 162 12.41 -1.03 -10.72
C GLY A 162 12.22 0.49 -10.59
N PRO A 163 11.66 1.17 -11.60
CA PRO A 163 11.39 2.62 -11.56
C PRO A 163 10.47 3.08 -10.42
N ALA A 164 9.61 2.21 -9.88
CA ALA A 164 8.73 2.55 -8.76
C ALA A 164 9.49 2.88 -7.45
N ARG A 165 10.77 2.51 -7.34
CA ARG A 165 11.65 2.93 -6.21
C ARG A 165 11.62 4.44 -6.00
N SER A 166 11.65 5.20 -7.08
CA SER A 166 11.66 6.66 -7.04
C SER A 166 10.47 7.27 -6.30
N SER A 167 9.35 6.55 -6.18
CA SER A 167 8.21 7.01 -5.36
C SER A 167 8.47 6.87 -3.85
N PHE A 168 9.21 5.86 -3.43
CA PHE A 168 9.67 5.76 -2.03
C PHE A 168 10.72 6.81 -1.71
N ASP A 169 11.64 7.06 -2.65
CA ASP A 169 12.64 8.12 -2.51
C ASP A 169 11.97 9.47 -2.36
N ASP A 170 11.03 9.81 -3.25
CA ASP A 170 10.22 11.03 -3.16
C ASP A 170 9.51 11.15 -1.80
N PHE A 171 8.96 10.06 -1.28
CA PHE A 171 8.27 10.08 0.00
C PHE A 171 9.22 10.41 1.17
N VAL A 172 10.40 9.79 1.20
CA VAL A 172 11.38 9.97 2.29
C VAL A 172 12.17 11.26 2.16
N ASP A 173 12.52 11.67 0.93
CA ASP A 173 13.33 12.87 0.67
C ASP A 173 12.61 14.17 1.05
N ARG A 174 11.28 14.13 1.20
CA ARG A 174 10.47 15.21 1.75
C ARG A 174 10.64 15.42 3.25
N ALA A 175 11.24 14.46 3.98
CA ALA A 175 11.45 14.58 5.42
C ALA A 175 12.73 15.38 5.73
N PRO A 176 12.65 16.53 6.41
CA PRO A 176 13.84 17.31 6.80
C PRO A 176 14.85 16.51 7.61
N GLY A 177 14.41 15.55 8.45
CA GLY A 177 15.28 14.61 9.15
C GLY A 177 15.71 13.39 8.33
N GLY A 178 15.25 13.25 7.06
CA GLY A 178 15.58 12.14 6.16
C GLY A 178 14.97 10.81 6.53
N GLU A 179 14.01 10.81 7.44
CA GLU A 179 13.33 9.61 7.92
C GLU A 179 11.84 9.87 8.10
N LEU A 180 11.07 8.80 7.91
CA LEU A 180 9.65 8.75 8.21
C LEU A 180 9.40 7.92 9.46
N GLU A 181 8.32 8.23 10.17
CA GLU A 181 7.88 7.47 11.34
C GLU A 181 6.38 7.21 11.25
N VAL A 182 5.97 5.95 11.40
CA VAL A 182 4.55 5.60 11.53
C VAL A 182 4.01 6.19 12.82
N ALA A 183 3.00 7.04 12.72
CA ALA A 183 2.41 7.72 13.86
C ALA A 183 0.91 8.02 13.61
N GLY A 184 0.18 8.46 14.63
CA GLY A 184 -1.22 8.87 14.51
C GLY A 184 -2.24 7.74 14.46
N GLY A 185 -1.85 6.52 14.75
CA GLY A 185 -2.74 5.35 14.70
C GLY A 185 -2.80 4.68 13.32
N VAL A 186 -3.65 3.68 13.20
CA VAL A 186 -3.87 2.90 11.97
C VAL A 186 -5.36 2.76 11.74
N PHE A 187 -5.85 3.17 10.59
CA PHE A 187 -7.20 2.85 10.17
C PHE A 187 -7.24 1.44 9.58
N LYS A 188 -8.28 0.68 9.93
CA LYS A 188 -8.54 -0.65 9.39
C LYS A 188 -9.94 -0.67 8.79
N HIS A 189 -10.02 -0.89 7.49
CA HIS A 189 -11.28 -0.91 6.76
C HIS A 189 -11.47 -2.27 6.10
N ALA A 190 -12.55 -2.94 6.42
CA ALA A 190 -13.00 -4.11 5.67
C ALA A 190 -14.02 -3.68 4.62
N TYR A 191 -13.97 -4.30 3.45
CA TYR A 191 -14.96 -4.12 2.41
C TYR A 191 -15.34 -5.44 1.73
N HIS A 192 -16.56 -5.49 1.23
CA HIS A 192 -17.10 -6.62 0.49
C HIS A 192 -16.76 -6.47 -0.99
N GLY A 193 -15.53 -6.84 -1.35
CA GLY A 193 -15.04 -6.74 -2.71
C GLY A 193 -13.68 -7.41 -2.88
N ASN A 194 -13.40 -7.76 -4.14
CA ASN A 194 -12.12 -8.34 -4.53
C ASN A 194 -10.98 -7.35 -4.24
N TRP A 195 -9.83 -7.89 -3.86
CA TRP A 195 -8.66 -7.09 -3.49
C TRP A 195 -8.15 -6.17 -4.60
N LYS A 196 -8.35 -6.53 -5.88
CA LYS A 196 -7.89 -5.73 -7.04
C LYS A 196 -8.60 -4.39 -7.13
N LEU A 197 -9.88 -4.31 -6.73
CA LEU A 197 -10.73 -3.13 -6.88
C LEU A 197 -10.13 -1.87 -6.22
N MET A 198 -9.52 -2.01 -5.04
CA MET A 198 -8.86 -0.89 -4.38
C MET A 198 -7.64 -0.39 -5.17
N LEU A 199 -6.83 -1.29 -5.72
CA LEU A 199 -5.66 -0.89 -6.49
C LEU A 199 -6.05 -0.25 -7.82
N GLU A 200 -7.10 -0.75 -8.45
CA GLU A 200 -7.66 -0.18 -9.67
C GLU A 200 -8.24 1.22 -9.42
N ASN A 201 -8.92 1.43 -8.30
CA ASN A 201 -9.46 2.74 -7.93
C ASN A 201 -8.36 3.79 -7.69
N HIS A 202 -7.23 3.41 -7.08
CA HIS A 202 -6.23 4.38 -6.60
C HIS A 202 -5.47 5.13 -7.70
N LEU A 203 -5.40 4.63 -8.92
CA LEU A 203 -4.79 5.35 -10.05
C LEU A 203 -5.82 5.84 -11.06
N ASP A 204 -7.10 5.67 -10.78
CA ASP A 204 -8.16 6.17 -11.65
C ASP A 204 -8.40 7.66 -11.41
N GLY A 205 -8.14 8.49 -12.42
CA GLY A 205 -8.40 9.94 -12.37
C GLY A 205 -9.85 10.33 -12.70
N VAL A 206 -10.72 9.37 -13.06
CA VAL A 206 -12.10 9.69 -13.49
C VAL A 206 -13.12 9.49 -12.37
N HIS A 207 -13.02 8.39 -11.61
CA HIS A 207 -14.01 8.07 -10.57
C HIS A 207 -14.25 9.20 -9.55
N PRO A 208 -13.23 10.02 -9.14
CA PRO A 208 -13.45 10.98 -8.06
C PRO A 208 -14.58 11.98 -8.35
N ALA A 209 -14.72 12.41 -9.59
CA ALA A 209 -15.76 13.37 -9.98
C ALA A 209 -17.18 12.81 -9.83
N TYR A 210 -17.33 11.49 -9.94
CA TYR A 210 -18.64 10.81 -9.91
C TYR A 210 -18.90 10.15 -8.55
N VAL A 211 -17.96 9.40 -8.04
CA VAL A 211 -18.09 8.66 -6.78
C VAL A 211 -18.20 9.64 -5.60
N HIS A 212 -17.39 10.71 -5.60
CA HIS A 212 -17.37 11.72 -4.53
C HIS A 212 -18.18 12.98 -4.86
N ALA A 213 -19.14 12.90 -5.78
CA ALA A 213 -19.90 14.05 -6.25
C ALA A 213 -20.61 14.83 -5.12
N SER A 214 -21.11 14.13 -4.09
CA SER A 214 -21.76 14.75 -2.94
C SER A 214 -20.78 15.58 -2.09
N SER A 215 -19.62 15.03 -1.79
CA SER A 215 -18.56 15.70 -1.03
C SER A 215 -17.96 16.87 -1.81
N ILE A 216 -17.81 16.71 -3.12
CA ILE A 216 -17.38 17.78 -4.04
C ILE A 216 -18.40 18.93 -4.04
N ALA A 217 -19.70 18.64 -4.09
CA ALA A 217 -20.74 19.67 -4.04
C ALA A 217 -20.71 20.47 -2.75
N VAL A 218 -20.54 19.80 -1.60
CA VAL A 218 -20.35 20.44 -0.29
C VAL A 218 -19.11 21.33 -0.29
N ALA A 219 -17.98 20.83 -0.79
CA ALA A 219 -16.73 21.57 -0.81
C ALA A 219 -16.78 22.81 -1.72
N ARG A 220 -17.53 22.75 -2.83
CA ARG A 220 -17.75 23.92 -3.71
C ARG A 220 -18.58 25.01 -3.05
N GLY A 221 -19.50 24.65 -2.16
CA GLY A 221 -20.31 25.59 -1.38
C GLY A 221 -19.63 26.12 -0.11
N ALA A 222 -18.49 25.57 0.28
CA ALA A 222 -17.76 26.00 1.48
C ALA A 222 -17.11 27.38 1.29
N PRO A 223 -16.94 28.20 2.37
CA PRO A 223 -16.20 29.44 2.33
C PRO A 223 -14.79 29.26 1.74
N GLU A 224 -14.25 30.33 1.14
CA GLU A 224 -12.87 30.31 0.69
C GLU A 224 -11.88 30.11 1.86
N PRO A 225 -10.75 29.42 1.65
CA PRO A 225 -9.73 29.24 2.68
C PRO A 225 -9.30 30.59 3.28
N GLY A 226 -9.35 30.69 4.62
CA GLY A 226 -9.01 31.93 5.35
C GLY A 226 -10.16 32.93 5.51
N ALA A 227 -11.35 32.66 4.97
CA ALA A 227 -12.54 33.45 5.30
C ALA A 227 -12.97 33.21 6.75
N PRO A 228 -13.64 34.20 7.41
CA PRO A 228 -14.19 34.02 8.76
C PRO A 228 -15.09 32.78 8.85
N GLY A 229 -14.80 31.88 9.78
CA GLY A 229 -15.51 30.63 9.99
C GLY A 229 -14.88 29.39 9.31
N GLY A 230 -13.79 29.54 8.56
CA GLY A 230 -13.01 28.41 8.02
C GLY A 230 -11.94 27.94 9.01
N GLU A 231 -12.16 26.82 9.67
CA GLU A 231 -11.10 26.18 10.47
C GLU A 231 -10.07 25.50 9.57
N ARG A 232 -8.81 25.47 9.99
CA ARG A 232 -7.68 25.05 9.14
C ARG A 232 -7.76 23.61 8.59
N TYR A 233 -8.27 22.66 9.39
CA TYR A 233 -8.43 21.27 8.92
C TYR A 233 -9.60 21.11 7.94
N HIS A 234 -10.64 21.96 8.06
CA HIS A 234 -11.69 22.08 7.05
C HIS A 234 -11.11 22.51 5.70
N ASP A 235 -10.14 23.39 5.71
CA ASP A 235 -9.48 23.85 4.48
C ASP A 235 -8.79 22.72 3.72
N ILE A 236 -8.16 21.78 4.43
CA ILE A 236 -7.48 20.62 3.80
C ILE A 236 -8.50 19.72 3.10
N ALA A 237 -9.60 19.39 3.77
CA ALA A 237 -10.67 18.56 3.21
C ALA A 237 -11.36 19.24 2.04
N VAL A 238 -11.72 20.50 2.20
CA VAL A 238 -12.39 21.29 1.15
C VAL A 238 -11.50 21.39 -0.09
N ARG A 239 -10.22 21.69 0.08
CA ARG A 239 -9.27 21.75 -1.05
C ARG A 239 -9.13 20.41 -1.76
N GLN A 240 -9.05 19.31 -1.02
CA GLN A 240 -8.98 17.98 -1.61
C GLN A 240 -10.22 17.66 -2.43
N MET A 241 -11.42 17.96 -1.88
CA MET A 241 -12.67 17.69 -2.60
C MET A 241 -12.86 18.61 -3.81
N ARG A 242 -12.48 19.88 -3.70
CA ARG A 242 -12.47 20.79 -4.87
C ARG A 242 -11.55 20.29 -5.98
N GLN A 243 -10.41 19.70 -5.59
CA GLN A 243 -9.46 19.12 -6.51
C GLN A 243 -9.98 17.81 -7.14
N ASN A 244 -10.62 16.93 -6.38
CA ASN A 244 -11.31 15.75 -6.91
C ASN A 244 -12.39 16.12 -7.93
N GLY A 245 -13.00 17.29 -7.76
CA GLY A 245 -13.94 17.89 -8.69
C GLY A 245 -13.32 18.79 -9.78
N ALA A 246 -12.01 18.70 -10.01
CA ALA A 246 -11.35 19.44 -11.08
C ALA A 246 -11.89 19.04 -12.46
N PRO A 247 -11.85 19.96 -13.45
CA PRO A 247 -12.24 19.63 -14.81
C PRO A 247 -11.48 18.43 -15.38
N GLU A 248 -12.14 17.62 -16.18
CA GLU A 248 -11.59 16.42 -16.79
C GLU A 248 -10.26 16.69 -17.53
N ALA A 249 -10.18 17.80 -18.25
CA ALA A 249 -8.96 18.21 -18.96
C ALA A 249 -7.72 18.35 -18.06
N LEU A 250 -7.89 18.67 -16.76
CA LEU A 250 -6.77 18.69 -15.81
C LEU A 250 -6.33 17.28 -15.43
N TRP A 251 -7.27 16.34 -15.32
CA TRP A 251 -6.96 14.94 -15.07
C TRP A 251 -6.32 14.28 -16.29
N GLU A 252 -6.76 14.61 -17.48
CA GLU A 252 -6.14 14.13 -18.73
C GLU A 252 -4.70 14.60 -18.89
N ALA A 253 -4.39 15.82 -18.42
CA ALA A 253 -3.05 16.40 -18.51
C ALA A 253 -2.05 15.87 -17.48
N ILE A 254 -2.51 15.14 -16.45
CA ILE A 254 -1.62 14.54 -15.45
C ILE A 254 -0.97 13.29 -16.02
N GLY A 255 0.32 13.07 -15.72
CA GLY A 255 1.04 11.86 -16.12
C GLY A 255 0.51 10.62 -15.40
N LEU A 256 0.50 9.51 -16.12
CA LEU A 256 0.15 8.19 -15.58
C LEU A 256 1.14 7.16 -16.09
N TRP A 257 1.84 6.51 -15.18
CA TRP A 257 2.97 5.65 -15.48
C TRP A 257 2.78 4.27 -14.87
N THR A 258 3.25 3.24 -15.56
CA THR A 258 3.21 1.86 -15.10
C THR A 258 4.51 1.16 -15.39
N THR A 259 4.72 0.02 -14.70
CA THR A 259 5.84 -0.88 -14.94
C THR A 259 5.34 -2.26 -15.38
N PRO A 260 6.17 -3.08 -16.01
CA PRO A 260 5.80 -4.46 -16.39
C PRO A 260 5.36 -5.34 -15.22
N ARG A 261 5.75 -4.98 -13.97
CA ARG A 261 5.37 -5.72 -12.75
C ARG A 261 4.07 -5.23 -12.11
N GLY A 262 3.29 -4.36 -12.80
CA GLY A 262 2.00 -3.86 -12.33
C GLY A 262 2.10 -2.70 -11.33
N HIS A 263 3.30 -2.20 -11.03
CA HIS A 263 3.45 -0.95 -10.27
C HIS A 263 3.04 0.23 -11.15
N GLY A 264 2.64 1.32 -10.51
CA GLY A 264 2.30 2.53 -11.25
C GLY A 264 2.13 3.73 -10.35
N TRP A 265 2.11 4.91 -10.95
CA TRP A 265 1.86 6.17 -10.26
C TRP A 265 1.12 7.16 -11.12
N LEU A 266 0.29 7.95 -10.47
CA LEU A 266 -0.42 9.08 -11.07
C LEU A 266 0.22 10.37 -10.55
N GLY A 267 0.58 11.26 -11.44
CA GLY A 267 1.12 12.57 -11.12
C GLY A 267 2.35 12.92 -11.93
N ASP A 268 2.56 14.19 -12.04
CA ASP A 268 3.72 14.83 -12.67
C ASP A 268 4.47 15.68 -11.65
N TYR A 269 5.22 16.62 -12.17
CA TYR A 269 5.95 17.59 -11.40
C TYR A 269 5.03 18.72 -10.93
N HIS A 270 4.65 18.67 -9.65
CA HIS A 270 3.97 19.76 -8.96
C HIS A 270 4.75 20.12 -7.70
N THR A 271 4.44 21.26 -7.13
CA THR A 271 4.97 21.63 -5.82
C THR A 271 3.96 21.29 -4.72
N ASP A 272 4.43 20.94 -3.54
CA ASP A 272 3.60 20.65 -2.36
C ASP A 272 2.90 21.90 -1.78
N LYS A 273 2.84 22.97 -2.54
CA LYS A 273 2.20 24.25 -2.20
C LYS A 273 0.77 24.09 -1.67
N ARG A 274 0.06 23.07 -2.16
CA ARG A 274 -1.34 22.81 -1.82
C ARG A 274 -1.57 22.36 -0.38
N LEU A 275 -0.65 21.58 0.20
CA LEU A 275 -0.79 21.08 1.58
C LEU A 275 -0.47 22.13 2.64
N THR A 276 0.33 23.13 2.28
CA THR A 276 0.82 24.13 3.23
C THR A 276 0.20 25.51 3.03
N GLY A 277 -0.72 25.64 2.09
CA GLY A 277 -1.34 26.95 1.78
C GLY A 277 -0.58 27.77 0.76
N GLY A 278 0.45 27.20 0.09
CA GLY A 278 1.26 27.84 -0.92
C GLY A 278 2.64 28.29 -0.39
N GLU A 279 3.51 28.71 -1.30
CA GLU A 279 4.92 29.08 -0.99
C GLU A 279 5.03 30.24 -0.01
N GLU A 280 4.06 31.14 0.00
CA GLU A 280 4.05 32.28 0.90
C GLU A 280 3.58 31.94 2.32
N HIS A 281 3.00 30.76 2.53
CA HIS A 281 2.53 30.38 3.84
C HIS A 281 3.70 30.15 4.82
N PRO A 282 3.68 30.75 6.02
CA PRO A 282 4.80 30.65 6.99
C PRO A 282 5.23 29.21 7.29
N LEU A 283 4.28 28.28 7.39
CA LEU A 283 4.54 26.87 7.64
C LEU A 283 5.34 26.23 6.50
N PHE A 284 5.05 26.58 5.23
CA PHE A 284 5.80 26.08 4.09
C PHE A 284 7.22 26.65 4.06
N LYS A 285 7.38 27.94 4.34
CA LYS A 285 8.71 28.58 4.42
C LYS A 285 9.56 27.92 5.50
N GLU A 286 9.01 27.69 6.69
CA GLU A 286 9.69 26.97 7.76
C GLU A 286 10.08 25.55 7.33
N TYR A 287 9.16 24.81 6.75
CA TYR A 287 9.41 23.45 6.24
C TYR A 287 10.50 23.43 5.18
N LYS A 288 10.40 24.29 4.15
CA LYS A 288 11.41 24.41 3.10
C LYS A 288 12.77 24.75 3.65
N SER A 289 12.84 25.72 4.60
CA SER A 289 14.11 26.09 5.23
C SER A 289 14.79 24.92 5.94
N ARG A 290 14.01 24.10 6.68
CA ARG A 290 14.53 22.89 7.34
C ARG A 290 15.03 21.84 6.31
N LEU A 291 14.29 21.67 5.23
CA LEU A 291 14.64 20.72 4.17
C LEU A 291 15.94 21.16 3.46
N VAL A 292 16.05 22.46 3.13
CA VAL A 292 17.26 23.04 2.52
C VAL A 292 18.48 22.93 3.44
N ALA A 293 18.30 23.20 4.74
CA ALA A 293 19.38 23.10 5.73
C ALA A 293 19.99 21.69 5.79
N ARG A 294 19.16 20.66 5.54
CA ARG A 294 19.62 19.28 5.51
C ARG A 294 20.25 18.85 4.19
N SER A 295 19.56 19.11 3.08
CA SER A 295 19.85 18.46 1.79
C SER A 295 20.44 19.43 0.74
N GLY A 296 20.49 20.73 1.05
CA GLY A 296 20.85 21.80 0.12
C GLY A 296 19.69 22.20 -0.81
N GLU A 297 19.76 23.41 -1.37
CA GLU A 297 18.69 24.00 -2.19
C GLU A 297 18.30 23.11 -3.37
N ALA A 298 19.27 22.62 -4.15
CA ALA A 298 19.01 21.83 -5.35
C ALA A 298 18.29 20.50 -5.06
N GLN A 299 18.59 19.83 -3.94
CA GLN A 299 17.91 18.59 -3.57
C GLN A 299 16.52 18.89 -3.01
N ALA A 300 16.37 19.95 -2.22
CA ALA A 300 15.08 20.38 -1.70
C ALA A 300 14.11 20.76 -2.85
N GLU A 301 14.59 21.52 -3.84
CA GLU A 301 13.79 21.85 -5.03
C GLU A 301 13.38 20.61 -5.81
N ARG A 302 14.29 19.64 -6.01
CA ARG A 302 13.93 18.36 -6.66
C ARG A 302 12.85 17.62 -5.87
N ALA A 303 13.00 17.46 -4.56
CA ALA A 303 12.03 16.76 -3.72
C ALA A 303 10.67 17.45 -3.74
N LEU A 304 10.63 18.78 -3.71
CA LEU A 304 9.38 19.55 -3.73
C LEU A 304 8.78 19.69 -5.13
N GLY A 305 9.60 19.53 -6.17
CA GLY A 305 9.17 19.61 -7.58
C GLY A 305 8.47 18.35 -8.10
N VAL A 306 8.57 17.22 -7.38
CA VAL A 306 7.91 15.97 -7.78
C VAL A 306 6.61 15.80 -7.01
N THR A 307 5.52 15.64 -7.72
CA THR A 307 4.24 15.29 -7.11
C THR A 307 3.72 14.01 -7.73
N ARG A 308 3.68 12.98 -6.90
CA ARG A 308 2.98 11.74 -7.20
C ARG A 308 1.79 11.64 -6.26
N TRP A 309 0.59 11.70 -6.84
CA TRP A 309 -0.66 11.67 -6.07
C TRP A 309 -0.86 10.34 -5.40
N ASN A 310 -0.82 9.30 -6.20
CA ASN A 310 -0.92 7.92 -5.77
C ASN A 310 0.18 7.11 -6.44
N THR A 311 0.75 6.20 -5.68
CA THR A 311 1.63 5.15 -6.20
C THR A 311 1.06 3.80 -5.78
N ILE A 312 1.09 2.84 -6.69
CA ILE A 312 0.78 1.44 -6.42
C ILE A 312 2.07 0.64 -6.49
N VAL A 313 2.31 -0.17 -5.46
CA VAL A 313 3.30 -1.25 -5.47
C VAL A 313 2.53 -2.56 -5.44
N TYR A 314 2.33 -3.11 -6.62
CA TYR A 314 1.57 -4.33 -6.83
C TYR A 314 2.25 -5.52 -6.14
N PRO A 315 1.51 -6.44 -5.44
CA PRO A 315 0.05 -6.52 -5.45
C PRO A 315 -0.64 -5.98 -4.19
N ASN A 316 0.06 -5.44 -3.18
CA ASN A 316 -0.59 -5.23 -1.88
C ASN A 316 -0.44 -3.84 -1.29
N CYS A 317 0.14 -2.89 -2.01
CA CYS A 317 0.41 -1.60 -1.41
C CYS A 317 0.04 -0.44 -2.34
N SER A 318 -0.50 0.61 -1.74
CA SER A 318 -0.55 1.93 -2.36
C SER A 318 -0.16 3.00 -1.35
N PHE A 319 0.35 4.14 -1.84
CA PHE A 319 0.67 5.25 -0.96
C PHE A 319 0.54 6.61 -1.66
N MET A 320 0.39 7.62 -0.83
CA MET A 320 0.23 9.02 -1.20
C MET A 320 1.29 9.81 -0.45
N SER A 321 2.42 10.08 -1.09
CA SER A 321 3.57 10.76 -0.44
C SER A 321 3.19 12.15 0.07
N GLN A 322 2.37 12.90 -0.68
CA GLN A 322 1.90 14.23 -0.30
C GLN A 322 1.08 14.24 0.98
N PHE A 323 0.22 13.23 1.17
CA PHE A 323 -0.64 13.10 2.33
C PHE A 323 -0.01 12.23 3.42
N ARG A 324 1.19 11.74 3.17
CA ARG A 324 1.96 10.91 4.11
C ARG A 324 1.18 9.70 4.60
N GLN A 325 0.52 9.02 3.65
CA GLN A 325 -0.27 7.82 3.91
C GLN A 325 0.22 6.63 3.11
N LEU A 326 0.26 5.47 3.75
CA LEU A 326 0.53 4.17 3.15
C LEU A 326 -0.66 3.25 3.43
N ARG A 327 -1.12 2.53 2.42
CA ARG A 327 -2.17 1.51 2.54
C ARG A 327 -1.60 0.15 2.24
N ILE A 328 -1.84 -0.80 3.14
CA ILE A 328 -1.47 -2.21 2.94
C ILE A 328 -2.76 -3.01 2.85
N LEU A 329 -2.90 -3.71 1.75
CA LEU A 329 -4.06 -4.51 1.42
C LEU A 329 -3.85 -5.97 1.83
N HIS A 330 -4.86 -6.54 2.47
CA HIS A 330 -4.92 -7.94 2.86
C HIS A 330 -6.16 -8.60 2.27
N PRO A 331 -6.04 -9.45 1.24
CA PRO A 331 -7.13 -10.24 0.72
C PRO A 331 -7.53 -11.30 1.76
N LEU A 332 -8.83 -11.45 2.04
CA LEU A 332 -9.37 -12.43 2.99
C LEU A 332 -10.17 -13.53 2.29
N ALA A 333 -10.92 -13.16 1.26
CA ALA A 333 -11.68 -14.04 0.39
C ALA A 333 -11.82 -13.38 -0.98
N VAL A 334 -12.35 -14.09 -1.96
CA VAL A 334 -12.55 -13.57 -3.32
C VAL A 334 -13.35 -12.25 -3.34
N ASP A 335 -14.26 -12.09 -2.37
CA ASP A 335 -15.18 -10.98 -2.21
C ASP A 335 -15.01 -10.21 -0.89
N ARG A 336 -13.89 -10.37 -0.20
CA ARG A 336 -13.64 -9.70 1.07
C ARG A 336 -12.17 -9.34 1.25
N SER A 337 -11.93 -8.07 1.51
CA SER A 337 -10.59 -7.51 1.70
C SER A 337 -10.53 -6.58 2.91
N VAL A 338 -9.34 -6.39 3.45
CA VAL A 338 -9.07 -5.42 4.52
C VAL A 338 -7.89 -4.54 4.13
N VAL A 339 -8.00 -3.25 4.39
CA VAL A 339 -6.95 -2.26 4.16
C VAL A 339 -6.50 -1.67 5.49
N TYR A 340 -5.20 -1.64 5.71
CA TYR A 340 -4.57 -0.92 6.81
C TYR A 340 -3.96 0.35 6.28
N THR A 341 -4.45 1.51 6.76
CA THR A 341 -3.93 2.83 6.37
C THR A 341 -3.10 3.40 7.50
N TYR A 342 -1.82 3.62 7.22
CA TYR A 342 -0.83 4.20 8.11
C TYR A 342 -0.59 5.65 7.75
N SER A 343 -0.49 6.51 8.78
CA SER A 343 -0.01 7.88 8.63
C SER A 343 1.44 7.99 9.07
N PHE A 344 2.19 8.88 8.41
CA PHE A 344 3.60 9.10 8.71
C PHE A 344 3.86 10.53 9.20
N ARG A 345 4.72 10.62 10.19
CA ARG A 345 5.38 11.87 10.59
C ARG A 345 6.73 11.95 9.87
N MET A 346 7.00 13.07 9.25
CA MET A 346 8.32 13.38 8.71
C MET A 346 9.20 13.87 9.86
N LYS A 347 10.35 13.23 10.07
CA LYS A 347 11.30 13.63 11.12
C LYS A 347 11.77 15.06 10.86
N ASP A 348 11.85 15.84 11.92
CA ASP A 348 12.27 17.25 11.93
C ASP A 348 11.40 18.22 11.10
N ALA A 349 10.27 17.77 10.57
CA ALA A 349 9.29 18.69 9.97
C ALA A 349 8.54 19.48 11.05
N PRO A 350 7.99 20.67 10.72
CA PRO A 350 7.14 21.40 11.64
C PRO A 350 6.00 20.54 12.18
N ALA A 351 5.78 20.54 13.50
CA ALA A 351 4.79 19.69 14.16
C ALA A 351 3.36 19.88 13.60
N GLN A 352 3.04 21.07 13.08
CA GLN A 352 1.75 21.36 12.46
C GLN A 352 1.50 20.49 11.22
N MET A 353 2.53 20.17 10.43
CA MET A 353 2.37 19.31 9.25
C MET A 353 1.89 17.90 9.61
N PHE A 354 2.34 17.38 10.77
CA PHE A 354 1.84 16.08 11.23
C PHE A 354 0.39 16.18 11.74
N ARG A 355 0.02 17.26 12.44
CA ARG A 355 -1.38 17.50 12.82
C ARG A 355 -2.29 17.58 11.59
N ASP A 356 -1.83 18.27 10.54
CA ASP A 356 -2.55 18.37 9.26
C ASP A 356 -2.68 16.99 8.59
N THR A 357 -1.63 16.15 8.64
CA THR A 357 -1.68 14.76 8.15
C THR A 357 -2.75 13.94 8.88
N VAL A 358 -2.80 14.02 10.20
CA VAL A 358 -3.79 13.28 11.01
C VAL A 358 -5.22 13.82 10.76
N ALA A 359 -5.38 15.13 10.67
CA ALA A 359 -6.67 15.75 10.35
C ALA A 359 -7.18 15.29 8.97
N PHE A 360 -6.32 15.33 7.96
CA PHE A 360 -6.64 14.81 6.62
C PHE A 360 -6.98 13.31 6.65
N ALA A 361 -6.18 12.50 7.35
CA ALA A 361 -6.44 11.07 7.48
C ALA A 361 -7.82 10.77 8.08
N ASN A 362 -8.23 11.53 9.10
CA ASN A 362 -9.55 11.39 9.71
C ASN A 362 -10.69 11.76 8.74
N VAL A 363 -10.51 12.82 7.96
CA VAL A 363 -11.52 13.24 6.97
C VAL A 363 -11.65 12.24 5.84
N VAL A 364 -10.54 11.69 5.36
CA VAL A 364 -10.53 10.76 4.21
C VAL A 364 -10.85 9.33 4.62
N ASN A 365 -10.35 8.87 5.79
CA ASN A 365 -10.44 7.46 6.20
C ASN A 365 -11.25 7.25 7.49
N GLY A 366 -11.91 8.27 8.03
CA GLY A 366 -12.79 8.11 9.20
C GLY A 366 -14.07 7.33 8.87
N THR A 367 -14.81 6.91 9.88
CA THR A 367 -16.08 6.17 9.72
C THR A 367 -17.15 6.95 8.95
N ALA A 368 -17.12 8.28 9.06
CA ALA A 368 -17.98 9.19 8.30
C ALA A 368 -17.11 10.02 7.34
N SER A 369 -16.28 9.33 6.55
CA SER A 369 -15.34 10.00 5.67
C SER A 369 -16.03 10.70 4.50
N TRP A 370 -15.32 11.67 3.93
CA TRP A 370 -15.78 12.36 2.73
C TRP A 370 -15.35 11.63 1.44
N VAL A 371 -14.55 10.56 1.56
CA VAL A 371 -13.94 9.87 0.42
C VAL A 371 -14.14 8.36 0.53
N LEU A 372 -13.49 7.72 1.50
CA LEU A 372 -13.36 6.27 1.52
C LEU A 372 -14.69 5.51 1.65
N THR A 373 -15.69 6.07 2.35
CA THR A 373 -17.01 5.43 2.46
C THR A 373 -17.69 5.27 1.11
N ASP A 374 -17.53 6.23 0.23
CA ASP A 374 -18.07 6.17 -1.13
C ASP A 374 -17.35 5.08 -1.96
N ASP A 375 -16.01 5.01 -1.84
CA ASP A 375 -15.21 3.99 -2.52
C ASP A 375 -15.58 2.58 -2.06
N LEU A 376 -15.72 2.37 -0.73
CA LEU A 376 -16.07 1.05 -0.17
C LEU A 376 -17.44 0.56 -0.69
N GLU A 377 -18.42 1.44 -0.79
CA GLU A 377 -19.73 1.14 -1.37
C GLU A 377 -19.61 0.77 -2.86
N VAL A 378 -18.79 1.49 -3.63
CA VAL A 378 -18.57 1.19 -5.05
C VAL A 378 -17.89 -0.16 -5.22
N TYR A 379 -16.91 -0.51 -4.40
CA TYR A 379 -16.27 -1.84 -4.47
C TYR A 379 -17.29 -2.96 -4.24
N GLU A 380 -18.20 -2.80 -3.29
CA GLU A 380 -19.26 -3.77 -3.07
C GLU A 380 -20.23 -3.87 -4.25
N ARG A 381 -20.60 -2.74 -4.86
CA ARG A 381 -21.46 -2.72 -6.07
C ARG A 381 -20.79 -3.43 -7.24
N ILE A 382 -19.50 -3.18 -7.46
CA ILE A 382 -18.72 -3.84 -8.52
C ILE A 382 -18.67 -5.35 -8.26
N GLN A 383 -18.39 -5.78 -7.04
CA GLN A 383 -18.34 -7.20 -6.68
C GLN A 383 -19.69 -7.89 -6.92
N ARG A 384 -20.79 -7.24 -6.54
CA ARG A 384 -22.16 -7.74 -6.82
C ARG A 384 -22.42 -7.82 -8.32
N GLY A 385 -21.93 -6.85 -9.10
CA GLY A 385 -22.01 -6.87 -10.57
C GLY A 385 -21.26 -8.05 -11.16
N PHE A 386 -20.04 -8.33 -10.70
CA PHE A 386 -19.24 -9.48 -11.16
C PHE A 386 -19.81 -10.84 -10.76
N ALA A 387 -20.65 -10.92 -9.74
CA ALA A 387 -21.39 -12.14 -9.42
C ALA A 387 -22.42 -12.50 -10.48
N SER A 388 -22.89 -11.53 -11.30
CA SER A 388 -23.81 -11.81 -12.41
C SER A 388 -23.12 -12.58 -13.53
N GLY A 389 -23.74 -13.67 -13.97
CA GLY A 389 -23.28 -14.46 -15.11
C GLY A 389 -23.74 -13.94 -16.48
N ALA A 390 -24.57 -12.90 -16.53
CA ALA A 390 -25.16 -12.40 -17.78
C ALA A 390 -24.16 -11.59 -18.64
N VAL A 391 -23.12 -10.99 -18.02
CA VAL A 391 -22.07 -10.26 -18.69
C VAL A 391 -20.73 -10.83 -18.26
N GLU A 392 -19.97 -11.36 -19.20
CA GLU A 392 -18.73 -12.08 -18.90
C GLU A 392 -17.51 -11.17 -18.79
N TRP A 393 -17.50 -10.02 -19.48
CA TRP A 393 -16.31 -9.19 -19.66
C TRP A 393 -16.50 -7.79 -19.09
N ALA A 394 -15.50 -7.33 -18.33
CA ALA A 394 -15.31 -5.93 -17.98
C ALA A 394 -14.38 -5.27 -19.00
N TYR A 395 -14.78 -4.12 -19.53
CA TYR A 395 -14.00 -3.35 -20.49
C TYR A 395 -13.03 -2.41 -19.78
N ILE A 396 -11.74 -2.48 -20.15
CA ILE A 396 -10.63 -1.69 -19.59
C ILE A 396 -9.81 -1.02 -20.70
N GLY A 397 -10.47 -0.63 -21.76
CA GLY A 397 -9.83 -0.19 -23.00
C GLY A 397 -9.62 1.32 -23.14
N ARG A 398 -9.95 2.13 -22.12
CA ARG A 398 -9.74 3.58 -22.23
C ARG A 398 -8.24 3.90 -22.37
N GLY A 399 -7.89 4.64 -23.44
CA GLY A 399 -6.51 4.95 -23.81
C GLY A 399 -5.74 3.80 -24.46
N HIS A 400 -6.34 2.63 -24.66
CA HIS A 400 -5.69 1.50 -25.32
C HIS A 400 -5.24 1.86 -26.75
N GLY A 401 -3.99 1.54 -27.08
CA GLY A 401 -3.37 1.87 -28.35
C GLY A 401 -2.71 3.25 -28.42
N GLY A 402 -2.94 4.13 -27.42
CA GLY A 402 -2.25 5.42 -27.28
C GLY A 402 -1.19 5.44 -26.20
N ASP A 403 -1.00 4.33 -25.46
CA ASP A 403 0.03 4.22 -24.44
C ASP A 403 1.42 4.10 -25.06
N VAL A 404 2.43 4.70 -24.43
CA VAL A 404 3.80 4.81 -24.95
C VAL A 404 4.79 4.09 -24.04
N ASP A 405 5.61 3.21 -24.61
CA ASP A 405 6.74 2.59 -23.91
C ASP A 405 7.88 3.59 -23.81
N GLU A 406 8.41 3.80 -22.61
CA GLU A 406 9.48 4.75 -22.32
C GLU A 406 10.84 4.04 -22.22
N PRO A 407 11.96 4.73 -22.47
CA PRO A 407 13.30 4.14 -22.46
C PRO A 407 13.73 3.53 -21.12
N ASP A 408 13.14 3.97 -20.01
CA ASP A 408 13.44 3.47 -18.65
C ASP A 408 12.67 2.19 -18.28
N GLY A 409 11.93 1.62 -19.24
CA GLY A 409 11.12 0.42 -19.07
C GLY A 409 9.75 0.69 -18.44
N THR A 410 9.36 1.93 -18.26
CA THR A 410 8.00 2.29 -17.89
C THR A 410 7.11 2.38 -19.12
N ARG A 411 5.80 2.36 -18.90
CA ARG A 411 4.80 2.69 -19.93
C ARG A 411 3.97 3.87 -19.46
N ARG A 412 3.91 4.90 -20.27
CA ARG A 412 3.11 6.09 -20.02
C ARG A 412 1.73 5.92 -20.67
N GLY A 413 0.67 6.22 -19.91
CA GLY A 413 -0.69 6.25 -20.43
C GLY A 413 -0.90 7.35 -21.46
N ALA A 414 -1.81 7.12 -22.40
CA ALA A 414 -2.21 8.10 -23.41
C ALA A 414 -2.67 9.43 -22.79
N SER A 415 -3.23 9.36 -21.60
CA SER A 415 -3.60 10.50 -20.74
C SER A 415 -3.62 10.06 -19.27
N GLY A 416 -3.74 10.99 -18.34
CA GLY A 416 -3.90 10.71 -16.92
C GLY A 416 -5.20 9.98 -16.55
N THR A 417 -6.13 9.87 -17.49
CA THR A 417 -7.39 9.13 -17.36
C THR A 417 -7.34 7.75 -18.05
N SER A 418 -6.20 7.36 -18.65
CA SER A 418 -6.04 6.06 -19.29
C SER A 418 -6.18 4.91 -18.28
N GLU A 419 -6.71 3.77 -18.71
CA GLU A 419 -6.76 2.53 -17.91
C GLU A 419 -5.49 1.67 -18.09
N VAL A 420 -4.38 2.26 -18.54
CA VAL A 420 -3.09 1.57 -18.73
C VAL A 420 -2.64 0.85 -17.45
N PHE A 421 -2.93 1.42 -16.28
CA PHE A 421 -2.56 0.83 -15.00
C PHE A 421 -3.32 -0.47 -14.70
N ILE A 422 -4.62 -0.55 -15.04
CA ILE A 422 -5.39 -1.80 -14.91
C ILE A 422 -4.83 -2.85 -15.87
N ARG A 423 -4.59 -2.49 -17.13
CA ARG A 423 -3.99 -3.38 -18.13
C ARG A 423 -2.61 -3.90 -17.68
N ALA A 424 -1.77 -3.03 -17.11
CA ALA A 424 -0.45 -3.42 -16.58
C ALA A 424 -0.57 -4.35 -15.37
N GLN A 425 -1.51 -4.10 -14.44
CA GLN A 425 -1.77 -4.98 -13.31
C GLN A 425 -2.30 -6.35 -13.76
N MET A 426 -3.20 -6.39 -14.73
CA MET A 426 -3.74 -7.65 -15.27
C MET A 426 -2.68 -8.44 -16.03
N LYS A 427 -1.78 -7.76 -16.74
CA LYS A 427 -0.63 -8.42 -17.35
C LYS A 427 0.30 -9.02 -16.30
N ALA A 428 0.67 -8.27 -15.27
CA ALA A 428 1.48 -8.76 -14.16
C ALA A 428 0.79 -9.92 -13.42
N TRP A 429 -0.54 -9.81 -13.18
CA TRP A 429 -1.35 -10.91 -12.66
C TRP A 429 -1.19 -12.17 -13.50
N LEU A 430 -1.35 -12.04 -14.80
CA LEU A 430 -1.23 -13.17 -15.73
C LEU A 430 0.16 -13.80 -15.69
N ASP A 431 1.21 -12.98 -15.67
CA ASP A 431 2.59 -13.44 -15.59
C ASP A 431 2.82 -14.28 -14.31
N TYR A 432 2.27 -13.88 -13.15
CA TYR A 432 2.32 -14.68 -11.92
C TYR A 432 1.46 -15.94 -11.98
N MET A 433 0.27 -15.84 -12.55
CA MET A 433 -0.70 -16.93 -12.54
C MET A 433 -0.36 -18.06 -13.50
N THR A 434 0.45 -17.77 -14.52
CA THR A 434 0.83 -18.76 -15.55
C THR A 434 2.29 -19.23 -15.47
N ALA A 435 3.11 -18.63 -14.56
CA ALA A 435 4.51 -18.99 -14.33
C ALA A 435 4.71 -20.37 -13.66
#